data_3376f0d8e86d37297ecfe292190af8ea
#
_entry.id   3376f0d8e86d37297ecfe292190af8ea
#
_cell.length_a   1.000
_cell.length_b   1.000
_cell.length_c   1.000
_cell.angle_alpha   90.00
_cell.angle_beta   90.00
_cell.angle_gamma   90.00
#
_symmetry.space_group_name_H-M   'P 1'
#
loop_
_entity.id
_entity.type
_entity.pdbx_description
1 polymer ?
#
loop_
_entity_poly.entity_id
_entity_poly.type
_entity_poly.pdbx_seq_one_letter_code
_entity_poly.pdbx_strand_id
1 'polypeptide(L)' 'MCEVKVFKQEDGQETLLLKDVYLIEQEDEGLRFETIFGEQKVYKAEIESVSLTDNKVVIKEKA' A
#
# COMPACT_ATOMS: atom_id res chain seq x y z
N MET A 1 -16.42 -5.83 2.50
CA MET A 1 -15.12 -6.27 2.89
C MET A 1 -14.08 -5.44 2.24
N CYS A 2 -13.13 -5.06 3.01
CA CYS A 2 -12.26 -3.99 2.57
C CYS A 2 -10.84 -4.42 2.41
N GLU A 3 -10.64 -5.50 1.69
CA GLU A 3 -9.29 -5.87 1.33
C GLU A 3 -8.86 -5.04 0.14
N VAL A 4 -7.71 -4.42 0.26
CA VAL A 4 -7.24 -3.55 -0.80
C VAL A 4 -5.98 -4.09 -1.42
N LYS A 5 -5.72 -3.66 -2.64
CA LYS A 5 -4.48 -3.91 -3.32
C LYS A 5 -3.60 -2.68 -3.21
N VAL A 6 -2.33 -2.90 -2.98
CA VAL A 6 -1.36 -1.83 -2.85
C VAL A 6 -0.45 -1.86 -4.07
N PHE A 7 -0.37 -0.73 -4.75
CA PHE A 7 0.48 -0.57 -5.92
C PHE A 7 1.55 0.47 -5.63
N LYS A 8 2.70 0.27 -6.21
CA LYS A 8 3.78 1.24 -6.15
C LYS A 8 3.87 1.95 -7.50
N GLN A 9 3.88 3.27 -7.45
CA GLN A 9 4.05 4.05 -8.66
C GLN A 9 5.52 4.38 -8.86
N GLU A 10 6.04 4.08 -10.05
CA GLU A 10 7.43 4.28 -10.35
C GLU A 10 7.55 4.53 -11.84
N ASP A 11 8.12 5.68 -12.20
CA ASP A 11 8.38 6.02 -13.61
C ASP A 11 7.15 5.92 -14.48
N GLY A 12 6.00 6.37 -13.92
CA GLY A 12 4.76 6.36 -14.67
C GLY A 12 4.06 5.02 -14.75
N GLN A 13 4.57 4.02 -14.05
CA GLN A 13 3.98 2.69 -14.01
C GLN A 13 3.59 2.30 -12.61
N GLU A 14 2.52 1.52 -12.50
CA GLU A 14 2.07 0.99 -11.23
C GLU A 14 2.37 -0.49 -11.18
N THR A 15 3.02 -0.91 -10.10
CA THR A 15 3.36 -2.31 -9.90
C THR A 15 2.64 -2.81 -8.65
N LEU A 16 1.98 -3.94 -8.77
CA LEU A 16 1.30 -4.53 -7.62
C LEU A 16 2.32 -5.02 -6.61
N LEU A 17 2.22 -4.55 -5.39
CA LEU A 17 3.09 -4.98 -4.30
C LEU A 17 2.42 -5.99 -3.39
N LEU A 18 1.20 -5.71 -2.97
CA LEU A 18 0.48 -6.52 -2.00
C LEU A 18 -0.98 -6.56 -2.36
N LYS A 19 -1.63 -7.64 -1.99
CA LYS A 19 -3.07 -7.74 -2.08
C LYS A 19 -3.62 -8.26 -0.76
N ASP A 20 -4.93 -8.17 -0.62
CA ASP A 20 -5.62 -8.65 0.59
C ASP A 20 -5.14 -7.91 1.83
N VAL A 21 -4.84 -6.62 1.68
CA VAL A 21 -4.39 -5.78 2.78
C VAL A 21 -5.63 -5.24 3.50
N TYR A 22 -5.64 -5.38 4.82
CA TYR A 22 -6.73 -4.87 5.62
C TYR A 22 -6.31 -3.76 6.58
N LEU A 23 -5.00 -3.56 6.74
CA LEU A 23 -4.50 -2.57 7.70
C LEU A 23 -3.32 -1.83 7.09
N ILE A 24 -3.38 -0.51 7.18
CA ILE A 24 -2.30 0.37 6.75
C ILE A 24 -2.06 1.35 7.87
N GLU A 25 -0.83 1.41 8.37
CA GLU A 25 -0.47 2.34 9.43
C GLU A 25 0.76 3.15 9.05
N GLN A 26 0.70 4.42 9.38
CA GLN A 26 1.83 5.31 9.20
C GLN A 26 2.73 5.20 10.42
N GLU A 27 3.99 4.85 10.20
CA GLU A 27 4.97 4.73 11.27
C GLU A 27 6.15 5.64 10.96
N ASP A 28 7.03 5.80 11.94
CA ASP A 28 8.20 6.66 11.77
C ASP A 28 9.07 6.22 10.60
N GLU A 29 9.13 4.93 10.37
CA GLU A 29 9.99 4.37 9.34
C GLU A 29 9.30 4.23 8.00
N GLY A 30 7.99 4.48 7.94
CA GLY A 30 7.27 4.37 6.69
C GLY A 30 5.86 3.87 6.89
N LEU A 31 5.33 3.26 5.85
CA LEU A 31 3.98 2.71 5.88
C LEU A 31 4.06 1.22 6.15
N ARG A 32 3.32 0.77 7.13
CA ARG A 32 3.23 -0.66 7.44
C ARG A 32 1.90 -1.19 6.94
N PHE A 33 1.97 -2.27 6.22
CA PHE A 33 0.79 -2.95 5.67
C PHE A 33 0.68 -4.32 6.28
N GLU A 34 -0.55 -4.73 6.56
CA GLU A 34 -0.80 -6.07 7.04
C GLU A 34 -1.90 -6.72 6.21
N THR A 35 -1.65 -7.95 5.77
CA THR A 35 -2.63 -8.69 4.98
C THR A 35 -3.49 -9.55 5.89
N ILE A 36 -4.59 -10.03 5.32
CA ILE A 36 -5.50 -10.91 6.07
C ILE A 36 -4.85 -12.24 6.44
N PHE A 37 -3.71 -12.55 5.81
CA PHE A 37 -2.97 -13.78 6.11
C PHE A 37 -1.90 -13.57 7.16
N GLY A 38 -1.80 -12.36 7.71
CA GLY A 38 -0.84 -12.09 8.77
C GLY A 38 0.52 -11.60 8.27
N GLU A 39 0.69 -11.44 6.98
CA GLU A 39 1.93 -10.86 6.45
C GLU A 39 2.01 -9.38 6.80
N GLN A 40 3.20 -8.93 7.18
CA GLN A 40 3.45 -7.53 7.44
C GLN A 40 4.60 -7.05 6.59
N LYS A 41 4.44 -5.88 5.98
CA LYS A 41 5.48 -5.27 5.17
C LYS A 41 5.56 -3.80 5.51
N VAL A 42 6.78 -3.27 5.54
CA VAL A 42 7.02 -1.85 5.78
C VAL A 42 7.76 -1.30 4.57
N TYR A 43 7.24 -0.21 4.02
CA TYR A 43 7.86 0.47 2.90
C TYR A 43 8.12 1.91 3.26
N LYS A 44 9.30 2.40 2.90
CA LYS A 44 9.61 3.82 3.05
C LYS A 44 8.94 4.57 1.92
N ALA A 45 7.67 4.85 2.12
CA ALA A 45 6.84 5.39 1.06
C ALA A 45 5.77 6.28 1.66
N GLU A 46 5.10 7.00 0.78
CA GLU A 46 3.94 7.80 1.17
C GLU A 46 2.78 7.43 0.27
N ILE A 47 1.59 7.65 0.77
CA ILE A 47 0.39 7.35 0.02
C ILE A 47 0.22 8.42 -1.05
N GLU A 48 0.10 7.99 -2.29
CA GLU A 48 -0.15 8.90 -3.39
C GLU A 48 -1.63 9.04 -3.65
N SER A 49 -2.36 7.94 -3.63
CA SER A 49 -3.80 8.00 -3.83
C SER A 49 -4.47 6.79 -3.22
N VAL A 50 -5.75 6.96 -2.91
CA VAL A 50 -6.60 5.90 -2.40
C VAL A 50 -7.89 5.94 -3.21
N SER A 51 -8.26 4.80 -3.78
CA SER A 51 -9.52 4.67 -4.49
C SER A 51 -10.39 3.68 -3.75
N LEU A 52 -11.48 4.16 -3.18
CA LEU A 52 -12.36 3.31 -2.41
C LEU A 52 -13.23 2.44 -3.30
N THR A 53 -13.57 2.93 -4.49
CA THR A 53 -14.38 2.15 -5.41
C THR A 53 -13.59 0.99 -5.99
N ASP A 54 -12.28 1.19 -6.18
CA ASP A 54 -11.43 0.15 -6.75
C ASP A 54 -10.72 -0.67 -5.70
N ASN A 55 -10.86 -0.30 -4.43
CA ASN A 55 -10.13 -0.92 -3.32
C ASN A 55 -8.64 -0.93 -3.61
N LYS A 56 -8.12 0.24 -3.94
CA LYS A 56 -6.76 0.37 -4.45
C LYS A 56 -6.04 1.48 -3.73
N VAL A 57 -4.83 1.20 -3.29
CA VAL A 57 -3.95 2.21 -2.69
C VAL A 57 -2.69 2.28 -3.53
N VAL A 58 -2.30 3.49 -3.91
CA VAL A 58 -1.08 3.71 -4.67
C VAL A 58 -0.11 4.43 -3.75
N ILE A 59 1.09 3.89 -3.63
CA ILE A 59 2.15 4.51 -2.84
C ILE A 59 3.30 4.90 -3.74
N LYS A 60 4.09 5.84 -3.23
CA LYS A 60 5.24 6.34 -3.95
C LYS A 60 6.42 6.32 -3.00
N GLU A 61 7.54 5.82 -3.47
CA GLU A 61 8.72 5.69 -2.63
C GLU A 61 9.23 7.06 -2.23
N LYS A 62 9.60 7.20 -0.97
CA LYS A 62 10.21 8.43 -0.50
C LYS A 62 11.66 8.46 -0.90
N ALA A 63 12.06 9.64 -1.36
CA ALA A 63 13.45 9.85 -1.73
C ALA A 63 14.31 10.03 -0.49
#